data_2c5b923eb52aaa6488f88754dce7eef5
#
_entry.id   2c5b923eb52aaa6488f88754dce7eef5
#
_cell.length_a   1.000
_cell.length_b   1.000
_cell.length_c   1.000
_cell.angle_alpha   90.00
_cell.angle_beta   90.00
_cell.angle_gamma   90.00
#
_symmetry.space_group_name_H-M   'P 1'
#
loop_
_entity.id
_entity.type
_entity.pdbx_description
1 polymer ?
#
loop_
_entity_poly.entity_id
_entity_poly.type
_entity_poly.pdbx_seq_one_letter_code
_entity_poly.pdbx_strand_id
1 'polypeptide(L)'
;MARPVKTPHAASQDNKPLTGKAAFFDIDGTLISTNVVHAYGYYAMNEGSLPGIVRRTLSTVAQIPLFGALNFVDRKIFNEYFYRQYEGLTEDRLLTLTEDLFEDVVKPAIYPKAKDLIDEARRAGCRVVLVTGALDFTMRPLARHLGADDMIANRMQFVGGIATGKVIPPIIEGANKANVIREYCETHGISLMKSYAYTDSSSDYAMLTVVGRPTAVNPDIRLRALARSYNWPILDVR
;
A
#
# COMPACT_ATOMS: atom_id res chain seq x y z
N MET A 1 -44.30 -34.22 -6.70
CA MET A 1 -43.16 -34.70 -5.90
C MET A 1 -41.93 -33.92 -6.34
N ALA A 2 -41.57 -32.91 -5.58
CA ALA A 2 -40.41 -32.06 -5.85
C ALA A 2 -39.17 -32.65 -5.13
N ARG A 3 -38.07 -32.82 -5.88
CA ARG A 3 -36.79 -33.31 -5.35
C ARG A 3 -36.15 -32.21 -4.46
N PRO A 4 -35.55 -32.55 -3.32
CA PRO A 4 -34.84 -31.56 -2.48
C PRO A 4 -33.53 -31.15 -3.17
N VAL A 5 -33.31 -29.82 -3.17
CA VAL A 5 -32.06 -29.17 -3.59
C VAL A 5 -31.01 -29.50 -2.56
N LYS A 6 -29.94 -30.20 -2.98
CA LYS A 6 -28.76 -30.41 -2.13
C LYS A 6 -27.99 -29.09 -1.97
N THR A 7 -27.94 -28.56 -0.77
CA THR A 7 -27.00 -27.52 -0.35
C THR A 7 -25.56 -28.04 -0.48
N PRO A 8 -24.63 -27.26 -1.06
CA PRO A 8 -23.24 -27.65 -1.08
C PRO A 8 -22.71 -27.70 0.35
N HIS A 9 -22.16 -28.84 0.75
CA HIS A 9 -21.40 -28.98 1.97
C HIS A 9 -20.22 -27.99 1.93
N ALA A 10 -20.13 -27.14 2.96
CA ALA A 10 -18.92 -26.41 3.27
C ALA A 10 -17.78 -27.42 3.44
N ALA A 11 -16.78 -27.32 2.56
CA ALA A 11 -15.55 -28.09 2.68
C ALA A 11 -14.96 -27.81 4.06
N SER A 12 -14.66 -28.84 4.81
CA SER A 12 -13.91 -28.80 6.07
C SER A 12 -12.56 -28.14 5.75
N GLN A 13 -12.39 -26.89 6.18
CA GLN A 13 -11.07 -26.26 6.24
C GLN A 13 -10.25 -27.10 7.22
N ASP A 14 -9.23 -27.78 6.73
CA ASP A 14 -8.22 -28.43 7.53
C ASP A 14 -7.70 -27.42 8.55
N ASN A 15 -8.03 -27.64 9.81
CA ASN A 15 -7.71 -26.77 10.95
C ASN A 15 -6.22 -26.93 11.32
N LYS A 16 -5.34 -26.72 10.32
CA LYS A 16 -3.89 -26.72 10.52
C LYS A 16 -3.53 -25.49 11.34
N PRO A 17 -2.87 -25.63 12.48
CA PRO A 17 -2.55 -24.48 13.32
C PRO A 17 -1.70 -23.47 12.53
N LEU A 18 -2.14 -22.20 12.49
CA LEU A 18 -1.40 -21.12 11.88
C LEU A 18 -0.14 -20.85 12.71
N THR A 19 1.02 -21.23 12.21
CA THR A 19 2.29 -21.21 12.96
C THR A 19 3.24 -20.13 12.48
N GLY A 20 3.14 -19.72 11.21
CA GLY A 20 3.94 -18.67 10.62
C GLY A 20 3.69 -17.30 11.27
N LYS A 21 4.58 -16.38 11.04
CA LYS A 21 4.41 -14.96 11.39
C LYS A 21 4.90 -14.05 10.27
N ALA A 22 4.26 -12.89 10.13
CA ALA A 22 4.63 -11.86 9.16
C ALA A 22 4.79 -10.50 9.84
N ALA A 23 5.49 -9.62 9.15
CA ALA A 23 5.59 -8.21 9.46
C ALA A 23 5.03 -7.43 8.26
N PHE A 24 3.93 -6.74 8.48
CA PHE A 24 3.22 -5.96 7.48
C PHE A 24 3.65 -4.50 7.60
N PHE A 25 4.21 -3.94 6.54
CA PHE A 25 4.68 -2.56 6.51
C PHE A 25 3.86 -1.73 5.53
N ASP A 26 3.27 -0.63 6.01
CA ASP A 26 2.87 0.45 5.12
C ASP A 26 4.13 1.09 4.50
N ILE A 27 3.97 1.79 3.38
CA ILE A 27 5.08 2.40 2.65
C ILE A 27 5.15 3.91 2.86
N ASP A 28 4.10 4.63 2.42
CA ASP A 28 4.08 6.09 2.35
C ASP A 28 4.03 6.73 3.74
N GLY A 29 5.06 7.49 4.14
CA GLY A 29 5.18 8.05 5.48
C GLY A 29 5.78 7.08 6.51
N THR A 30 5.75 5.76 6.24
CA THR A 30 6.25 4.71 7.11
C THR A 30 7.68 4.29 6.77
N LEU A 31 7.95 3.93 5.53
CA LEU A 31 9.29 3.52 5.05
C LEU A 31 9.95 4.58 4.16
N ILE A 32 9.15 5.42 3.52
CA ILE A 32 9.61 6.50 2.62
C ILE A 32 8.90 7.82 2.96
N SER A 33 9.56 8.94 2.66
CA SER A 33 9.02 10.29 2.87
C SER A 33 8.19 10.83 1.68
N THR A 34 8.16 10.12 0.56
CA THR A 34 7.35 10.45 -0.62
C THR A 34 5.98 9.77 -0.57
N ASN A 35 5.13 10.03 -1.56
CA ASN A 35 3.79 9.48 -1.66
C ASN A 35 3.34 9.35 -3.13
N VAL A 36 2.13 8.84 -3.35
CA VAL A 36 1.55 8.60 -4.68
C VAL A 36 1.52 9.84 -5.59
N VAL A 37 1.45 11.05 -5.02
CA VAL A 37 1.44 12.31 -5.78
C VAL A 37 2.79 12.57 -6.44
N HIS A 38 3.89 12.31 -5.73
CA HIS A 38 5.24 12.46 -6.28
C HIS A 38 5.49 11.46 -7.43
N ALA A 39 5.06 10.21 -7.25
CA ALA A 39 5.17 9.19 -8.30
C ALA A 39 4.39 9.60 -9.57
N TYR A 40 3.15 10.06 -9.42
CA TYR A 40 2.38 10.56 -10.57
C TYR A 40 3.02 11.81 -11.19
N GLY A 41 3.51 12.76 -10.39
CA GLY A 41 4.22 13.94 -10.87
C GLY A 41 5.38 13.59 -11.80
N TYR A 42 6.15 12.56 -11.43
CA TYR A 42 7.23 12.05 -12.26
C TYR A 42 6.72 11.52 -13.61
N TYR A 43 5.68 10.68 -13.62
CA TYR A 43 5.08 10.20 -14.87
C TYR A 43 4.51 11.32 -15.72
N ALA A 44 3.84 12.30 -15.13
CA ALA A 44 3.27 13.44 -15.86
C ALA A 44 4.35 14.28 -16.55
N MET A 45 5.50 14.48 -15.92
CA MET A 45 6.65 15.22 -16.48
C MET A 45 7.42 14.42 -17.53
N ASN A 46 7.32 13.10 -17.53
CA ASN A 46 8.02 12.21 -18.43
C ASN A 46 7.11 11.54 -19.47
N GLU A 47 5.93 12.10 -19.77
CA GLU A 47 4.95 11.53 -20.73
C GLU A 47 5.48 11.43 -22.17
N GLY A 48 6.52 12.19 -22.52
CA GLY A 48 7.18 12.14 -23.82
C GLY A 48 6.65 13.12 -24.86
N SER A 49 5.50 13.78 -24.67
CA SER A 49 4.99 14.84 -25.54
C SER A 49 4.88 16.16 -24.80
N LEU A 50 5.48 17.25 -25.33
CA LEU A 50 5.41 18.57 -24.69
C LEU A 50 3.96 19.05 -24.41
N PRO A 51 2.99 18.93 -25.34
CA PRO A 51 1.61 19.29 -25.06
C PRO A 51 0.96 18.45 -23.97
N GLY A 52 1.27 17.15 -23.92
CA GLY A 52 0.80 16.21 -22.89
C GLY A 52 1.34 16.59 -21.53
N ILE A 53 2.64 16.82 -21.40
CA ILE A 53 3.32 17.26 -20.17
C ILE A 53 2.66 18.54 -19.64
N VAL A 54 2.54 19.57 -20.46
CA VAL A 54 1.94 20.86 -20.05
C VAL A 54 0.52 20.68 -19.57
N ARG A 55 -0.33 19.97 -20.34
CA ARG A 55 -1.73 19.72 -19.99
C ARG A 55 -1.87 19.00 -18.66
N ARG A 56 -1.11 17.89 -18.45
CA ARG A 56 -1.19 17.08 -17.23
C ARG A 56 -0.64 17.82 -16.02
N THR A 57 0.49 18.50 -16.16
CA THR A 57 1.08 19.29 -15.07
C THR A 57 0.13 20.40 -14.63
N LEU A 58 -0.44 21.17 -15.56
CA LEU A 58 -1.42 22.22 -15.22
C LEU A 58 -2.68 21.64 -14.57
N SER A 59 -3.20 20.53 -15.10
CA SER A 59 -4.34 19.83 -14.49
C SER A 59 -4.06 19.37 -13.07
N THR A 60 -2.89 18.78 -12.83
CA THR A 60 -2.50 18.28 -11.50
C THR A 60 -2.32 19.43 -10.52
N VAL A 61 -1.61 20.49 -10.93
CA VAL A 61 -1.39 21.68 -10.08
C VAL A 61 -2.72 22.33 -9.70
N ALA A 62 -3.66 22.47 -10.65
CA ALA A 62 -4.98 23.02 -10.38
C ALA A 62 -5.81 22.18 -9.39
N GLN A 63 -5.52 20.90 -9.26
CA GLN A 63 -6.23 19.97 -8.37
C GLN A 63 -5.57 19.80 -7.00
N ILE A 64 -4.37 20.35 -6.75
CA ILE A 64 -3.67 20.26 -5.45
C ILE A 64 -4.56 20.63 -4.26
N PRO A 65 -5.32 21.76 -4.27
CA PRO A 65 -6.20 22.09 -3.15
C PRO A 65 -7.29 21.05 -2.90
N LEU A 66 -7.85 20.49 -3.96
CA LEU A 66 -8.86 19.43 -3.89
C LEU A 66 -8.23 18.14 -3.33
N PHE A 67 -7.04 17.76 -3.78
CA PHE A 67 -6.32 16.60 -3.25
C PHE A 67 -6.02 16.74 -1.77
N GLY A 68 -5.61 17.93 -1.31
CA GLY A 68 -5.41 18.23 0.10
C GLY A 68 -6.70 18.04 0.90
N ALA A 69 -7.81 18.59 0.44
CA ALA A 69 -9.11 18.46 1.10
C ALA A 69 -9.59 16.99 1.15
N LEU A 70 -9.53 16.26 0.04
CA LEU A 70 -9.94 14.86 -0.04
C LEU A 70 -9.09 13.95 0.86
N ASN A 71 -7.79 14.17 0.91
CA ASN A 71 -6.89 13.40 1.79
C ASN A 71 -7.23 13.58 3.28
N PHE A 72 -7.77 14.73 3.67
CA PHE A 72 -8.25 14.97 5.03
C PHE A 72 -9.60 14.30 5.33
N VAL A 73 -10.46 14.14 4.31
CA VAL A 73 -11.81 13.60 4.48
C VAL A 73 -11.81 12.08 4.42
N ASP A 74 -11.27 11.51 3.35
CA ASP A 74 -11.23 10.05 3.12
C ASP A 74 -10.14 9.69 2.10
N ARG A 75 -9.13 8.96 2.53
CA ARG A 75 -8.02 8.51 1.68
C ARG A 75 -8.47 7.57 0.56
N LYS A 76 -9.53 6.81 0.76
CA LYS A 76 -10.07 5.94 -0.30
C LYS A 76 -10.65 6.78 -1.44
N ILE A 77 -11.47 7.79 -1.12
CA ILE A 77 -12.03 8.72 -2.12
C ILE A 77 -10.91 9.47 -2.81
N PHE A 78 -9.89 9.92 -2.04
CA PHE A 78 -8.70 10.55 -2.60
C PHE A 78 -8.02 9.62 -3.63
N ASN A 79 -7.75 8.38 -3.28
CA ASN A 79 -7.07 7.43 -4.17
C ASN A 79 -7.90 7.15 -5.44
N GLU A 80 -9.21 6.91 -5.32
CA GLU A 80 -10.09 6.70 -6.46
C GLU A 80 -10.10 7.89 -7.43
N TYR A 81 -10.15 9.10 -6.91
CA TYR A 81 -10.12 10.31 -7.72
C TYR A 81 -8.73 10.56 -8.30
N PHE A 82 -7.69 10.35 -7.51
CA PHE A 82 -6.32 10.60 -7.91
C PHE A 82 -5.87 9.66 -9.05
N TYR A 83 -6.24 8.39 -9.02
CA TYR A 83 -5.86 7.44 -10.06
C TYR A 83 -6.49 7.70 -11.42
N ARG A 84 -7.57 8.51 -11.50
CA ARG A 84 -8.10 9.01 -12.79
C ARG A 84 -7.07 9.82 -13.58
N GLN A 85 -6.08 10.40 -12.90
CA GLN A 85 -5.02 11.16 -13.57
C GLN A 85 -4.14 10.28 -14.48
N TYR A 86 -4.12 8.96 -14.25
CA TYR A 86 -3.40 8.01 -15.09
C TYR A 86 -4.14 7.66 -16.39
N GLU A 87 -5.42 8.04 -16.54
CA GLU A 87 -6.22 7.73 -17.71
C GLU A 87 -5.52 8.16 -19.01
N GLY A 88 -5.48 7.21 -19.97
CA GLY A 88 -4.85 7.44 -21.28
C GLY A 88 -3.34 7.24 -21.33
N LEU A 89 -2.66 6.98 -20.21
CA LEU A 89 -1.23 6.58 -20.22
C LEU A 89 -1.09 5.13 -20.66
N THR A 90 -0.05 4.84 -21.43
CA THR A 90 0.23 3.48 -21.88
C THR A 90 0.94 2.68 -20.78
N GLU A 91 0.60 1.40 -20.65
CA GLU A 91 1.21 0.47 -19.72
C GLU A 91 2.72 0.38 -19.95
N ASP A 92 3.15 0.22 -21.20
CA ASP A 92 4.57 0.16 -21.57
C ASP A 92 5.35 1.37 -21.09
N ARG A 93 4.78 2.59 -21.24
CA ARG A 93 5.43 3.81 -20.77
C ARG A 93 5.56 3.87 -19.27
N LEU A 94 4.49 3.51 -18.55
CA LEU A 94 4.49 3.47 -17.10
C LEU A 94 5.53 2.47 -16.58
N LEU A 95 5.59 1.28 -17.17
CA LEU A 95 6.56 0.25 -16.79
C LEU A 95 8.00 0.65 -17.11
N THR A 96 8.23 1.25 -18.29
CA THR A 96 9.58 1.72 -18.69
C THR A 96 10.13 2.77 -17.72
N LEU A 97 9.28 3.69 -17.24
CA LEU A 97 9.70 4.76 -16.31
C LEU A 97 9.81 4.31 -14.86
N THR A 98 9.43 3.07 -14.53
CA THR A 98 9.35 2.60 -13.15
C THR A 98 10.71 2.56 -12.46
N GLU A 99 11.75 2.11 -13.14
CA GLU A 99 13.12 2.04 -12.56
C GLU A 99 13.69 3.45 -12.38
N ASP A 100 13.48 4.34 -13.36
CA ASP A 100 13.92 5.74 -13.27
C ASP A 100 13.19 6.47 -12.13
N LEU A 101 11.86 6.26 -11.99
CA LEU A 101 11.09 6.76 -10.86
C LEU A 101 11.67 6.28 -9.52
N PHE A 102 12.06 5.02 -9.46
CA PHE A 102 12.65 4.48 -8.24
C PHE A 102 13.98 5.16 -7.92
N GLU A 103 14.90 5.24 -8.87
CA GLU A 103 16.22 5.83 -8.63
C GLU A 103 16.13 7.35 -8.32
N ASP A 104 15.29 8.10 -9.05
CA ASP A 104 15.23 9.55 -8.98
C ASP A 104 14.35 10.08 -7.83
N VAL A 105 13.29 9.35 -7.46
CA VAL A 105 12.27 9.85 -6.53
C VAL A 105 12.12 8.98 -5.28
N VAL A 106 11.97 7.66 -5.46
CA VAL A 106 11.62 6.78 -4.34
C VAL A 106 12.83 6.44 -3.48
N LYS A 107 13.93 6.07 -4.09
CA LYS A 107 15.16 5.64 -3.39
C LYS A 107 15.77 6.75 -2.52
N PRO A 108 15.89 8.01 -2.99
CA PRO A 108 16.36 9.10 -2.14
C PRO A 108 15.42 9.43 -0.97
N ALA A 109 14.16 9.03 -1.08
CA ALA A 109 13.13 9.26 -0.08
C ALA A 109 13.02 8.15 0.97
N ILE A 110 13.77 7.06 0.87
CA ILE A 110 13.79 5.99 1.86
C ILE A 110 14.32 6.54 3.18
N TYR A 111 13.58 6.33 4.26
CA TYR A 111 14.03 6.75 5.57
C TYR A 111 15.29 5.99 6.01
N PRO A 112 16.26 6.67 6.67
CA PRO A 112 17.55 6.07 7.01
C PRO A 112 17.48 4.74 7.76
N LYS A 113 16.50 4.59 8.65
CA LYS A 113 16.32 3.39 9.46
C LYS A 113 15.29 2.40 8.91
N ALA A 114 14.71 2.66 7.73
CA ALA A 114 13.67 1.78 7.16
C ALA A 114 14.19 0.37 6.89
N LYS A 115 15.41 0.27 6.35
CA LYS A 115 16.03 -1.03 6.11
C LYS A 115 16.33 -1.79 7.40
N ASP A 116 16.81 -1.12 8.42
CA ASP A 116 17.12 -1.74 9.72
C ASP A 116 15.86 -2.33 10.34
N LEU A 117 14.72 -1.62 10.26
CA LEU A 117 13.43 -2.07 10.76
C LEU A 117 12.95 -3.35 10.03
N ILE A 118 13.13 -3.41 8.71
CA ILE A 118 12.81 -4.61 7.91
C ILE A 118 13.74 -5.78 8.26
N ASP A 119 15.05 -5.52 8.38
CA ASP A 119 16.03 -6.53 8.71
C ASP A 119 15.81 -7.08 10.14
N GLU A 120 15.33 -6.26 11.06
CA GLU A 120 14.94 -6.68 12.42
C GLU A 120 13.73 -7.63 12.37
N ALA A 121 12.70 -7.30 11.60
CA ALA A 121 11.55 -8.18 11.41
C ALA A 121 11.97 -9.53 10.79
N ARG A 122 12.87 -9.51 9.83
CA ARG A 122 13.40 -10.72 9.20
C ARG A 122 14.22 -11.55 10.19
N ARG A 123 15.10 -10.93 10.98
CA ARG A 123 15.85 -11.61 12.06
C ARG A 123 14.92 -12.21 13.11
N ALA A 124 13.78 -11.59 13.36
CA ALA A 124 12.73 -12.15 14.20
C ALA A 124 12.01 -13.34 13.54
N GLY A 125 12.35 -13.74 12.31
CA GLY A 125 11.75 -14.86 11.57
C GLY A 125 10.38 -14.51 10.98
N CYS A 126 10.08 -13.26 10.72
CA CYS A 126 8.86 -12.82 10.05
C CYS A 126 9.03 -12.86 8.53
N ARG A 127 7.96 -13.23 7.82
CA ARG A 127 7.81 -12.93 6.41
C ARG A 127 7.54 -11.43 6.27
N VAL A 128 8.30 -10.75 5.44
CA VAL A 128 8.20 -9.29 5.25
C VAL A 128 7.23 -9.00 4.12
N VAL A 129 6.15 -8.30 4.41
CA VAL A 129 5.09 -7.98 3.45
C VAL A 129 4.83 -6.48 3.44
N LEU A 130 4.96 -5.84 2.27
CA LEU A 130 4.59 -4.45 2.10
C LEU A 130 3.09 -4.35 1.80
N VAL A 131 2.37 -3.40 2.42
CA VAL A 131 0.92 -3.21 2.24
C VAL A 131 0.65 -1.74 1.98
N THR A 132 0.36 -1.38 0.73
CA THR A 132 0.30 0.03 0.33
C THR A 132 -0.90 0.39 -0.53
N GLY A 133 -1.37 1.63 -0.38
CA GLY A 133 -2.31 2.26 -1.30
C GLY A 133 -1.70 2.70 -2.63
N ALA A 134 -0.38 2.64 -2.81
CA ALA A 134 0.26 2.95 -4.08
C ALA A 134 0.01 1.86 -5.15
N LEU A 135 0.34 2.16 -6.41
CA LEU A 135 0.24 1.18 -7.49
C LEU A 135 1.39 0.17 -7.43
N ASP A 136 1.09 -1.08 -7.72
CA ASP A 136 2.03 -2.19 -7.61
C ASP A 136 3.30 -1.99 -8.46
N PHE A 137 3.15 -1.57 -9.71
CA PHE A 137 4.30 -1.34 -10.57
C PHE A 137 5.20 -0.20 -10.06
N THR A 138 4.66 0.85 -9.44
CA THR A 138 5.47 1.96 -8.92
C THR A 138 6.33 1.57 -7.73
N MET A 139 5.87 0.61 -6.91
CA MET A 139 6.54 0.21 -5.66
C MET A 139 7.30 -1.12 -5.77
N ARG A 140 7.21 -1.81 -6.92
CA ARG A 140 7.92 -3.07 -7.14
C ARG A 140 9.45 -2.95 -7.02
N PRO A 141 10.11 -1.89 -7.55
CA PRO A 141 11.54 -1.70 -7.33
C PRO A 141 11.91 -1.50 -5.86
N LEU A 142 11.09 -0.74 -5.11
CA LEU A 142 11.29 -0.56 -3.67
C LEU A 142 11.17 -1.88 -2.91
N ALA A 143 10.18 -2.70 -3.22
CA ALA A 143 10.00 -4.02 -2.61
C ALA A 143 11.23 -4.91 -2.83
N ARG A 144 11.77 -4.93 -4.05
CA ARG A 144 13.04 -5.63 -4.37
C ARG A 144 14.22 -5.06 -3.62
N HIS A 145 14.36 -3.74 -3.59
CA HIS A 145 15.47 -3.04 -2.91
C HIS A 145 15.50 -3.33 -1.40
N LEU A 146 14.35 -3.32 -0.76
CA LEU A 146 14.21 -3.64 0.67
C LEU A 146 14.20 -5.15 0.94
N GLY A 147 14.13 -5.97 -0.11
CA GLY A 147 14.09 -7.43 -0.02
C GLY A 147 12.79 -7.95 0.57
N ALA A 148 11.65 -7.29 0.36
CA ALA A 148 10.36 -7.79 0.81
C ALA A 148 10.04 -9.15 0.16
N ASP A 149 9.41 -10.03 0.94
CA ASP A 149 9.00 -11.36 0.46
C ASP A 149 7.74 -11.25 -0.42
N ASP A 150 6.86 -10.29 -0.11
CA ASP A 150 5.63 -10.02 -0.86
C ASP A 150 5.23 -8.55 -0.78
N MET A 151 4.32 -8.16 -1.67
CA MET A 151 3.70 -6.84 -1.66
C MET A 151 2.22 -6.93 -2.02
N ILE A 152 1.37 -6.30 -1.21
CA ILE A 152 -0.06 -6.10 -1.44
C ILE A 152 -0.26 -4.62 -1.77
N ALA A 153 -0.65 -4.32 -3.00
CA ALA A 153 -0.73 -2.96 -3.54
C ALA A 153 -1.92 -2.81 -4.48
N ASN A 154 -2.32 -1.58 -4.76
CA ASN A 154 -3.34 -1.31 -5.75
C ASN A 154 -2.86 -1.70 -7.16
N ARG A 155 -3.78 -2.17 -7.99
CA ARG A 155 -3.51 -2.52 -9.39
C ARG A 155 -4.32 -1.64 -10.32
N MET A 156 -3.64 -0.97 -11.25
CA MET A 156 -4.28 -0.19 -12.30
C MET A 156 -4.98 -1.12 -13.29
N GLN A 157 -6.19 -0.73 -13.70
CA GLN A 157 -6.89 -1.43 -14.79
C GLN A 157 -6.39 -0.89 -16.13
N PHE A 158 -5.93 -1.80 -17.00
CA PHE A 158 -5.57 -1.50 -18.39
C PHE A 158 -6.56 -2.14 -19.34
N VAL A 159 -6.85 -1.46 -20.45
CA VAL A 159 -7.64 -1.98 -21.58
C VAL A 159 -6.87 -1.67 -22.85
N GLY A 160 -6.49 -2.72 -23.60
CA GLY A 160 -5.66 -2.56 -24.80
C GLY A 160 -4.30 -1.88 -24.51
N GLY A 161 -3.72 -2.11 -23.34
CA GLY A 161 -2.46 -1.48 -22.92
C GLY A 161 -2.58 0.00 -22.53
N ILE A 162 -3.80 0.52 -22.34
CA ILE A 162 -4.07 1.91 -21.94
C ILE A 162 -4.70 1.91 -20.55
N ALA A 163 -4.15 2.72 -19.64
CA ALA A 163 -4.69 2.90 -18.30
C ALA A 163 -6.09 3.55 -18.35
N THR A 164 -7.04 2.95 -17.64
CA THR A 164 -8.43 3.45 -17.56
C THR A 164 -8.64 4.51 -16.48
N GLY A 165 -7.59 4.79 -15.68
CA GLY A 165 -7.70 5.61 -14.48
C GLY A 165 -8.48 4.95 -13.34
N LYS A 166 -8.77 3.66 -13.44
CA LYS A 166 -9.47 2.87 -12.41
C LYS A 166 -8.54 1.84 -11.80
N VAL A 167 -8.76 1.57 -10.52
CA VAL A 167 -8.07 0.52 -9.76
C VAL A 167 -8.94 -0.73 -9.72
N ILE A 168 -8.31 -1.89 -9.88
CA ILE A 168 -8.98 -3.19 -9.75
C ILE A 168 -9.27 -3.44 -8.26
N PRO A 169 -10.54 -3.66 -7.87
CA PRO A 169 -10.89 -3.96 -6.47
C PRO A 169 -10.22 -5.24 -5.94
N PRO A 170 -10.00 -5.36 -4.62
CA PRO A 170 -10.27 -4.35 -3.59
C PRO A 170 -9.23 -3.21 -3.60
N ILE A 171 -9.67 -1.99 -3.28
CA ILE A 171 -8.75 -0.85 -3.09
C ILE A 171 -8.05 -1.04 -1.75
N ILE A 172 -6.71 -1.04 -1.78
CA ILE A 172 -5.85 -1.28 -0.63
C ILE A 172 -5.69 0.04 0.15
N GLU A 173 -6.68 0.36 0.98
CA GLU A 173 -6.68 1.56 1.81
C GLU A 173 -7.55 1.34 3.06
N GLY A 174 -7.18 1.97 4.18
CA GLY A 174 -7.95 1.97 5.41
C GLY A 174 -8.33 0.57 5.91
N ALA A 175 -9.61 0.32 6.14
CA ALA A 175 -10.12 -0.97 6.63
C ALA A 175 -9.83 -2.15 5.67
N ASN A 176 -9.70 -1.89 4.37
CA ASN A 176 -9.39 -2.94 3.40
C ASN A 176 -7.97 -3.50 3.60
N LYS A 177 -7.00 -2.71 4.11
CA LYS A 177 -5.69 -3.25 4.49
C LYS A 177 -5.82 -4.37 5.51
N ALA A 178 -6.70 -4.21 6.51
CA ALA A 178 -6.96 -5.26 7.50
C ALA A 178 -7.55 -6.53 6.86
N ASN A 179 -8.46 -6.37 5.90
CA ASN A 179 -9.11 -7.50 5.23
C ASN A 179 -8.10 -8.31 4.40
N VAL A 180 -7.29 -7.64 3.59
CA VAL A 180 -6.28 -8.32 2.76
C VAL A 180 -5.16 -8.96 3.61
N ILE A 181 -4.84 -8.39 4.77
CA ILE A 181 -3.91 -9.00 5.73
C ILE A 181 -4.49 -10.29 6.32
N ARG A 182 -5.79 -10.32 6.68
CA ARG A 182 -6.44 -11.55 7.15
C ARG A 182 -6.41 -12.64 6.08
N GLU A 183 -6.85 -12.31 4.87
CA GLU A 183 -6.84 -13.23 3.72
C GLU A 183 -5.43 -13.75 3.43
N TYR A 184 -4.43 -12.87 3.44
CA TYR A 184 -3.04 -13.25 3.28
C TYR A 184 -2.56 -14.23 4.36
N CYS A 185 -2.88 -13.95 5.62
CA CYS A 185 -2.51 -14.81 6.74
C CYS A 185 -3.17 -16.19 6.65
N GLU A 186 -4.46 -16.24 6.30
CA GLU A 186 -5.19 -17.49 6.09
C GLU A 186 -4.56 -18.33 4.96
N THR A 187 -4.28 -17.69 3.82
CA THR A 187 -3.70 -18.35 2.65
C THR A 187 -2.29 -18.91 2.91
N HIS A 188 -1.49 -18.21 3.74
CA HIS A 188 -0.08 -18.58 3.98
C HIS A 188 0.17 -19.32 5.30
N GLY A 189 -0.88 -19.69 6.04
CA GLY A 189 -0.73 -20.36 7.33
C GLY A 189 -0.08 -19.50 8.41
N ILE A 190 -0.30 -18.18 8.37
CA ILE A 190 0.31 -17.18 9.25
C ILE A 190 -0.64 -16.80 10.37
N SER A 191 -0.14 -16.74 11.59
CA SER A 191 -0.90 -16.31 12.77
C SER A 191 -0.90 -14.78 12.88
N LEU A 192 -2.06 -14.14 12.80
CA LEU A 192 -2.24 -12.70 13.05
C LEU A 192 -1.70 -12.30 14.43
N MET A 193 -1.97 -13.10 15.47
CA MET A 193 -1.54 -12.81 16.84
C MET A 193 -0.02 -12.87 17.05
N LYS A 194 0.70 -13.57 16.18
CA LYS A 194 2.17 -13.62 16.18
C LYS A 194 2.80 -12.59 15.25
N SER A 195 1.99 -11.91 14.44
CA SER A 195 2.42 -11.00 13.39
C SER A 195 2.49 -9.56 13.87
N TYR A 196 3.23 -8.76 13.10
CA TYR A 196 3.50 -7.35 13.33
C TYR A 196 2.84 -6.50 12.26
N ALA A 197 2.50 -5.24 12.57
CA ALA A 197 2.10 -4.24 11.60
C ALA A 197 2.72 -2.89 11.94
N TYR A 198 3.13 -2.15 10.90
CA TYR A 198 3.84 -0.88 10.99
C TYR A 198 3.18 0.14 10.06
N THR A 199 2.77 1.30 10.59
CA THR A 199 2.20 2.41 9.80
C THR A 199 2.39 3.74 10.52
N ASP A 200 2.36 4.84 9.75
CA ASP A 200 2.43 6.21 10.24
C ASP A 200 1.04 6.86 10.40
N SER A 201 0.01 6.29 9.77
CA SER A 201 -1.29 6.93 9.60
C SER A 201 -2.40 6.34 10.45
N SER A 202 -3.19 7.22 11.04
CA SER A 202 -4.42 6.84 11.74
C SER A 202 -5.49 6.24 10.81
N SER A 203 -5.43 6.46 9.49
CA SER A 203 -6.32 5.79 8.53
C SER A 203 -6.12 4.27 8.50
N ASP A 204 -4.93 3.80 8.86
CA ASP A 204 -4.55 2.38 8.91
C ASP A 204 -4.77 1.74 10.29
N TYR A 205 -5.53 2.39 11.18
CA TYR A 205 -5.86 1.85 12.49
C TYR A 205 -6.34 0.39 12.43
N ALA A 206 -7.20 0.06 11.47
CA ALA A 206 -7.70 -1.29 11.27
C ALA A 206 -6.57 -2.30 10.99
N MET A 207 -5.53 -1.92 10.24
CA MET A 207 -4.34 -2.74 9.97
C MET A 207 -3.58 -3.06 11.26
N LEU A 208 -3.45 -2.08 12.18
CA LEU A 208 -2.78 -2.29 13.46
C LEU A 208 -3.57 -3.19 14.41
N THR A 209 -4.90 -3.09 14.40
CA THR A 209 -5.76 -3.82 15.34
C THR A 209 -5.96 -5.29 15.00
N VAL A 210 -5.65 -5.73 13.77
CA VAL A 210 -5.82 -7.15 13.40
C VAL A 210 -4.62 -8.02 13.75
N VAL A 211 -3.49 -7.43 14.10
CA VAL A 211 -2.27 -8.16 14.47
C VAL A 211 -2.02 -8.12 15.97
N GLY A 212 -1.24 -9.07 16.46
CA GLY A 212 -0.91 -9.12 17.90
C GLY A 212 0.20 -8.15 18.32
N ARG A 213 0.95 -7.58 17.35
CA ARG A 213 2.11 -6.70 17.63
C ARG A 213 2.10 -5.46 16.75
N PRO A 214 1.17 -4.52 16.99
CA PRO A 214 1.12 -3.24 16.28
C PRO A 214 2.25 -2.30 16.73
N THR A 215 2.76 -1.49 15.79
CA THR A 215 3.77 -0.47 16.04
C THR A 215 3.45 0.76 15.19
N ALA A 216 3.40 1.92 15.80
CA ALA A 216 3.24 3.20 15.13
C ALA A 216 4.64 3.73 14.72
N VAL A 217 4.84 3.98 13.42
CA VAL A 217 6.12 4.47 12.88
C VAL A 217 5.91 5.89 12.35
N ASN A 218 6.72 6.86 12.78
CA ASN A 218 6.56 8.29 12.42
C ASN A 218 5.13 8.83 12.56
N PRO A 219 4.32 8.43 13.56
CA PRO A 219 2.88 8.54 13.55
C PRO A 219 2.37 9.98 13.42
N ASP A 220 1.25 10.13 12.69
CA ASP A 220 0.45 11.34 12.73
C ASP A 220 -0.09 11.62 14.14
N ILE A 221 -0.63 12.83 14.36
CA ILE A 221 -1.08 13.27 15.69
C ILE A 221 -2.15 12.32 16.26
N ARG A 222 -3.08 11.85 15.43
CA ARG A 222 -4.17 10.96 15.84
C ARG A 222 -3.66 9.57 16.18
N LEU A 223 -2.81 9.00 15.31
CA LEU A 223 -2.21 7.68 15.55
C LEU A 223 -1.29 7.72 16.78
N ARG A 224 -0.53 8.80 16.99
CA ARG A 224 0.30 8.98 18.18
C ARG A 224 -0.53 8.96 19.48
N ALA A 225 -1.70 9.62 19.47
CA ALA A 225 -2.63 9.59 20.61
C ALA A 225 -3.18 8.18 20.85
N LEU A 226 -3.61 7.49 19.80
CA LEU A 226 -4.08 6.10 19.87
C LEU A 226 -2.98 5.15 20.37
N ALA A 227 -1.78 5.22 19.82
CA ALA A 227 -0.67 4.37 20.22
C ALA A 227 -0.34 4.53 21.71
N ARG A 228 -0.38 5.75 22.24
CA ARG A 228 -0.22 6.00 23.68
C ARG A 228 -1.34 5.40 24.51
N SER A 229 -2.60 5.54 24.06
CA SER A 229 -3.77 4.97 24.75
C SER A 229 -3.73 3.45 24.86
N TYR A 230 -3.23 2.78 23.80
CA TYR A 230 -3.15 1.32 23.73
C TYR A 230 -1.79 0.77 24.15
N ASN A 231 -0.86 1.61 24.62
CA ASN A 231 0.53 1.25 24.91
C ASN A 231 1.25 0.56 23.75
N TRP A 232 0.95 0.98 22.51
CA TRP A 232 1.66 0.48 21.34
C TRP A 232 3.03 1.16 21.23
N PRO A 233 4.07 0.44 20.79
CA PRO A 233 5.36 1.04 20.51
C PRO A 233 5.26 2.17 19.49
N ILE A 234 6.05 3.23 19.69
CA ILE A 234 6.18 4.36 18.76
C ILE A 234 7.65 4.43 18.36
N LEU A 235 7.93 4.36 17.07
CA LEU A 235 9.26 4.45 16.49
C LEU A 235 9.39 5.70 15.62
N ASP A 236 10.60 6.24 15.53
CA ASP A 236 11.01 7.26 14.57
C ASP A 236 12.13 6.69 13.71
N VAL A 237 11.88 6.56 12.40
CA VAL A 237 12.82 5.99 11.41
C VAL A 237 13.37 7.05 10.45
N ARG A 238 12.98 8.31 10.66
CA ARG A 238 13.44 9.49 9.90
C ARG A 238 14.89 9.81 10.17
#